data_f5a2787f736b3425d82a8dec00d805d2
#
_entry.id   f5a2787f736b3425d82a8dec00d805d2
#
_cell.length_a   1.000
_cell.length_b   1.000
_cell.length_c   1.000
_cell.angle_alpha   90.00
_cell.angle_beta   90.00
_cell.angle_gamma   90.00
#
_symmetry.space_group_name_H-M   'P 1'
#
loop_
_entity.id
_entity.type
_entity.pdbx_description
1 polymer ?
#
loop_
_entity_poly.entity_id
_entity_poly.type
_entity_poly.pdbx_seq_one_letter_code
_entity_poly.pdbx_strand_id
1 'polypeptide(L)'
;MGAKQATSQIKDDVRNDYRKISIKCTYLVKDVDKEVQILNNSGKNEINAEIEKKIKILNNNRKEKIALKKKFDKIGLNTVDFVIEGKLNNLCFMFKDYSALKNIEFIFFDTKKATHMKAMFQGCNELENLDLSNFNTSNVIDMQCMFNKCYKLSEIKGINNFNTSKVTNMCGMFQSCNELKKLDLSNFNTSNVTDMHCMFNKCNKLSEIKGINNFNTSKVINMCRMFQSCNELKKLDLSNFNTSNVTDMQCMFNDCYELEEIKGINNFNTIKVTNMSEFFHFCKQLKNLDLINFNTSNVIDMESMFNNCNELEHLDLSNFNTSNVTNMSFMFNNCNKLKYLNMN
;
A
#
# COMPACT_ATOMS: atom_id res chain seq x y z
N MET A 1 -14.90 25.56 52.71
CA MET A 1 -13.68 25.48 51.86
C MET A 1 -13.58 24.19 51.03
N GLY A 2 -14.09 23.06 51.50
CA GLY A 2 -13.94 21.75 50.77
C GLY A 2 -14.71 21.64 49.45
N ALA A 3 -15.91 22.25 49.32
CA ALA A 3 -16.71 22.10 48.09
C ALA A 3 -16.14 22.87 46.86
N LYS A 4 -15.45 24.00 47.07
CA LYS A 4 -14.81 24.74 45.97
C LYS A 4 -13.54 24.08 45.47
N GLN A 5 -12.79 23.38 46.34
CA GLN A 5 -11.61 22.61 45.91
C GLN A 5 -12.00 21.36 45.14
N ALA A 6 -13.06 20.64 45.55
CA ALA A 6 -13.57 19.48 44.85
C ALA A 6 -14.09 19.83 43.44
N THR A 7 -14.77 20.99 43.28
CA THR A 7 -15.26 21.42 41.97
C THR A 7 -14.17 21.95 41.05
N SER A 8 -13.05 22.51 41.57
CA SER A 8 -11.88 22.88 40.76
C SER A 8 -11.10 21.64 40.31
N GLN A 9 -10.90 20.68 41.19
CA GLN A 9 -10.23 19.42 40.86
C GLN A 9 -11.01 18.61 39.81
N ILE A 10 -12.36 18.54 39.93
CA ILE A 10 -13.21 17.87 38.93
C ILE A 10 -13.18 18.63 37.58
N LYS A 11 -13.12 19.97 37.59
CA LYS A 11 -12.97 20.75 36.35
C LYS A 11 -11.59 20.61 35.71
N ASP A 12 -10.53 20.48 36.49
CA ASP A 12 -9.17 20.29 36.00
C ASP A 12 -8.94 18.84 35.54
N ASP A 13 -9.57 17.86 36.18
CA ASP A 13 -9.57 16.47 35.72
C ASP A 13 -10.39 16.30 34.41
N VAL A 14 -11.52 16.96 34.29
CA VAL A 14 -12.32 16.98 33.06
C VAL A 14 -11.58 17.70 31.93
N ARG A 15 -10.93 18.88 32.21
CA ARG A 15 -10.07 19.55 31.22
C ARG A 15 -8.85 18.74 30.82
N ASN A 16 -8.26 17.97 31.76
CA ASN A 16 -7.16 17.06 31.46
C ASN A 16 -7.60 15.82 30.66
N ASP A 17 -8.83 15.35 30.84
CA ASP A 17 -9.38 14.22 30.06
C ASP A 17 -9.71 14.63 28.61
N TYR A 18 -10.20 15.87 28.37
CA TYR A 18 -10.38 16.42 27.01
C TYR A 18 -9.05 16.57 26.24
N ARG A 19 -7.93 16.74 26.92
CA ARG A 19 -6.58 16.74 26.32
C ARG A 19 -6.10 15.34 25.96
N LYS A 20 -6.84 14.28 26.27
CA LYS A 20 -6.46 12.89 26.07
C LYS A 20 -7.18 12.22 24.90
N ILE A 21 -8.15 12.87 24.23
CA ILE A 21 -8.71 12.29 22.99
C ILE A 21 -7.57 12.17 21.99
N SER A 22 -7.21 10.94 21.71
CA SER A 22 -6.07 10.66 20.84
C SER A 22 -6.51 10.51 19.40
N ILE A 23 -7.67 9.91 19.18
CA ILE A 23 -8.19 9.57 17.85
C ILE A 23 -9.70 9.73 17.83
N LYS A 24 -10.22 10.38 16.77
CA LYS A 24 -11.64 10.46 16.48
C LYS A 24 -11.93 9.70 15.20
N CYS A 25 -12.79 8.69 15.27
CA CYS A 25 -13.22 7.89 14.13
C CYS A 25 -14.67 8.19 13.78
N THR A 26 -14.94 8.43 12.49
CA THR A 26 -16.30 8.60 11.96
C THR A 26 -16.65 7.41 11.07
N TYR A 27 -17.76 6.76 11.38
CA TYR A 27 -18.25 5.55 10.70
C TYR A 27 -19.49 5.85 9.89
N LEU A 28 -19.57 5.30 8.67
CA LEU A 28 -20.78 5.33 7.85
C LEU A 28 -21.63 4.10 8.16
N VAL A 29 -22.68 4.30 8.95
CA VAL A 29 -23.65 3.27 9.32
C VAL A 29 -24.73 3.19 8.27
N LYS A 30 -24.85 2.04 7.59
CA LYS A 30 -25.85 1.78 6.54
C LYS A 30 -27.05 0.99 7.04
N ASP A 31 -26.90 0.34 8.20
CA ASP A 31 -27.90 -0.55 8.80
C ASP A 31 -27.72 -0.54 10.32
N VAL A 32 -28.74 -0.11 11.06
CA VAL A 32 -28.67 -0.01 12.55
C VAL A 32 -28.77 -1.38 13.24
N ASP A 33 -29.28 -2.38 12.55
CA ASP A 33 -29.39 -3.73 13.11
C ASP A 33 -28.07 -4.47 13.07
N LYS A 34 -27.10 -3.98 12.26
CA LYS A 34 -25.76 -4.57 12.15
C LYS A 34 -24.77 -3.91 13.09
N GLU A 35 -23.92 -4.72 13.67
CA GLU A 35 -22.76 -4.26 14.42
C GLU A 35 -21.65 -3.77 13.49
N VAL A 36 -21.07 -2.64 13.82
CA VAL A 36 -19.92 -2.06 13.12
C VAL A 36 -18.65 -2.39 13.90
N GLN A 37 -17.62 -2.86 13.22
CA GLN A 37 -16.30 -3.08 13.80
C GLN A 37 -15.69 -1.71 14.17
N ILE A 38 -15.40 -1.49 15.45
CA ILE A 38 -14.83 -0.24 15.98
C ILE A 38 -13.48 -0.44 16.67
N LEU A 39 -13.12 -1.67 16.99
CA LEU A 39 -11.79 -2.07 17.42
C LEU A 39 -11.46 -3.44 16.80
N ASN A 40 -10.19 -3.66 16.43
CA ASN A 40 -9.80 -4.95 15.89
C ASN A 40 -9.44 -5.93 17.01
N ASN A 41 -10.02 -7.14 16.93
CA ASN A 41 -9.60 -8.29 17.71
C ASN A 41 -9.01 -9.33 16.74
N SER A 42 -7.77 -9.22 16.40
CA SER A 42 -7.09 -10.27 15.65
C SER A 42 -6.78 -11.52 16.52
N GLY A 43 -7.48 -11.66 17.61
CA GLY A 43 -7.74 -12.86 18.47
C GLY A 43 -6.63 -13.86 18.75
N LYS A 44 -5.43 -13.69 18.19
CA LYS A 44 -4.35 -14.69 18.27
C LYS A 44 -2.92 -14.14 18.39
N ASN A 45 -2.71 -12.82 18.45
CA ASN A 45 -1.38 -12.23 18.51
C ASN A 45 -1.23 -11.29 19.70
N GLU A 46 -0.13 -11.42 20.45
CA GLU A 46 0.28 -10.57 21.58
C GLU A 46 0.25 -9.04 21.27
N ILE A 47 0.31 -8.69 19.99
CA ILE A 47 0.29 -7.33 19.47
C ILE A 47 -0.99 -6.57 19.82
N ASN A 48 -2.15 -7.28 19.85
CA ASN A 48 -3.43 -6.67 20.16
C ASN A 48 -3.63 -6.46 21.66
N ALA A 49 -2.95 -7.23 22.50
CA ALA A 49 -3.03 -7.07 23.95
C ALA A 49 -2.54 -5.67 24.39
N GLU A 50 -1.53 -5.09 23.71
CA GLU A 50 -1.08 -3.72 23.99
C GLU A 50 -2.16 -2.69 23.64
N ILE A 51 -2.77 -2.83 22.44
CA ILE A 51 -3.83 -1.95 21.95
C ILE A 51 -5.06 -2.04 22.86
N GLU A 52 -5.56 -3.23 23.13
CA GLU A 52 -6.72 -3.46 24.00
C GLU A 52 -6.52 -2.92 25.42
N LYS A 53 -5.31 -3.07 25.96
CA LYS A 53 -4.99 -2.58 27.29
C LYS A 53 -4.93 -1.06 27.37
N LYS A 54 -4.39 -0.41 26.32
CA LYS A 54 -4.08 1.02 26.32
C LYS A 54 -5.15 1.88 25.67
N ILE A 55 -6.05 1.34 24.85
CA ILE A 55 -7.12 2.11 24.21
C ILE A 55 -8.40 2.03 25.03
N LYS A 56 -9.06 3.15 25.22
CA LYS A 56 -10.38 3.29 25.85
C LYS A 56 -11.31 4.06 24.90
N ILE A 57 -12.58 3.72 24.94
CA ILE A 57 -13.63 4.50 24.27
C ILE A 57 -14.08 5.60 25.23
N LEU A 58 -14.22 6.83 24.70
CA LEU A 58 -14.80 7.93 25.45
C LEU A 58 -16.25 8.10 25.01
N ASN A 59 -17.18 7.83 25.93
CA ASN A 59 -18.61 8.02 25.72
C ASN A 59 -19.14 9.02 26.75
N ASN A 60 -19.70 10.16 26.30
CA ASN A 60 -20.22 11.21 27.19
C ASN A 60 -19.23 11.59 28.32
N ASN A 61 -17.95 11.75 27.98
CA ASN A 61 -16.85 12.04 28.92
C ASN A 61 -16.55 10.95 29.97
N ARG A 62 -17.07 9.73 29.77
CA ARG A 62 -16.73 8.56 30.59
C ARG A 62 -15.92 7.55 29.79
N LYS A 63 -14.86 7.03 30.41
CA LYS A 63 -14.09 5.93 29.81
C LYS A 63 -14.87 4.62 29.95
N GLU A 64 -15.25 4.05 28.83
CA GLU A 64 -15.95 2.76 28.81
C GLU A 64 -14.98 1.62 28.48
N LYS A 65 -15.34 0.43 28.95
CA LYS A 65 -14.66 -0.80 28.56
C LYS A 65 -14.82 -0.99 27.06
N ILE A 66 -13.75 -1.40 26.41
CA ILE A 66 -13.71 -1.54 24.97
C ILE A 66 -14.68 -2.65 24.52
N ALA A 67 -15.59 -2.29 23.62
CA ALA A 67 -16.31 -3.23 22.78
C ALA A 67 -15.57 -3.35 21.44
N LEU A 68 -15.50 -4.54 20.87
CA LEU A 68 -14.87 -4.75 19.54
C LEU A 68 -15.79 -4.27 18.43
N LYS A 69 -17.09 -4.37 18.66
CA LYS A 69 -18.15 -3.96 17.75
C LYS A 69 -19.14 -3.09 18.50
N LYS A 70 -19.81 -2.21 17.75
CA LYS A 70 -20.84 -1.33 18.30
C LYS A 70 -22.05 -1.32 17.37
N LYS A 71 -23.24 -1.40 17.95
CA LYS A 71 -24.48 -1.00 17.29
C LYS A 71 -24.64 0.52 17.43
N PHE A 72 -25.08 1.18 16.38
CA PHE A 72 -25.38 2.60 16.39
C PHE A 72 -26.89 2.80 16.26
N ASP A 73 -27.41 3.85 16.91
CA ASP A 73 -28.84 4.10 17.01
C ASP A 73 -29.42 4.78 15.76
N LYS A 74 -28.55 5.23 14.83
CA LYS A 74 -28.99 5.94 13.61
C LYS A 74 -28.13 5.60 12.40
N ILE A 75 -28.78 5.57 11.24
CA ILE A 75 -28.12 5.51 9.93
C ILE A 75 -27.37 6.82 9.66
N GLY A 76 -26.30 6.74 8.86
CA GLY A 76 -25.47 7.88 8.50
C GLY A 76 -24.17 7.95 9.27
N LEU A 77 -23.62 9.15 9.45
CA LEU A 77 -22.34 9.36 10.08
C LEU A 77 -22.45 9.32 11.61
N ASN A 78 -21.64 8.45 12.22
CA ASN A 78 -21.55 8.31 13.67
C ASN A 78 -20.10 8.38 14.10
N THR A 79 -19.81 9.00 15.24
CA THR A 79 -18.44 9.17 15.74
C THR A 79 -18.17 8.35 16.99
N VAL A 80 -16.91 7.91 17.11
CA VAL A 80 -16.38 7.28 18.32
C VAL A 80 -15.02 7.93 18.62
N ASP A 81 -14.86 8.41 19.84
CA ASP A 81 -13.64 9.01 20.33
C ASP A 81 -12.85 7.96 21.13
N PHE A 82 -11.56 7.84 20.82
CA PHE A 82 -10.64 6.94 21.49
C PHE A 82 -9.60 7.71 22.28
N VAL A 83 -9.32 7.23 23.49
CA VAL A 83 -8.22 7.70 24.34
C VAL A 83 -7.15 6.62 24.39
N ILE A 84 -5.90 7.02 24.20
CA ILE A 84 -4.75 6.11 24.30
C ILE A 84 -3.98 6.42 25.56
N GLU A 85 -3.85 5.42 26.43
CA GLU A 85 -3.12 5.52 27.68
C GLU A 85 -1.66 5.08 27.47
N GLY A 86 -0.76 6.07 27.39
CA GLY A 86 0.66 5.83 27.15
C GLY A 86 1.05 5.76 25.68
N LYS A 87 2.23 5.19 25.39
CA LYS A 87 2.79 5.10 24.03
C LYS A 87 2.60 3.70 23.47
N LEU A 88 2.26 3.61 22.20
CA LEU A 88 2.17 2.36 21.46
C LEU A 88 3.49 2.11 20.72
N ASN A 89 4.03 0.90 20.86
CA ASN A 89 5.25 0.47 20.16
C ASN A 89 4.90 -0.29 18.86
N ASN A 90 3.73 -0.89 18.80
CA ASN A 90 3.27 -1.65 17.66
C ASN A 90 1.87 -1.20 17.24
N LEU A 91 1.74 -0.77 15.98
CA LEU A 91 0.50 -0.30 15.39
C LEU A 91 -0.05 -1.27 14.33
N CYS A 92 0.49 -2.49 14.25
CA CYS A 92 0.00 -3.50 13.32
C CYS A 92 -1.51 -3.73 13.53
N PHE A 93 -2.23 -3.76 12.42
CA PHE A 93 -3.65 -4.11 12.37
C PHE A 93 -4.58 -3.17 13.15
N MET A 94 -4.11 -2.02 13.63
CA MET A 94 -4.87 -1.16 14.57
C MET A 94 -6.27 -0.81 14.05
N PHE A 95 -6.40 -0.48 12.77
CA PHE A 95 -7.68 -0.18 12.11
C PHE A 95 -8.03 -1.21 11.02
N LYS A 96 -7.43 -2.39 11.08
CA LYS A 96 -7.66 -3.40 10.05
C LYS A 96 -9.13 -3.82 9.99
N ASP A 97 -9.66 -3.89 8.75
CA ASP A 97 -11.02 -4.32 8.42
C ASP A 97 -12.12 -3.41 9.01
N TYR A 98 -11.80 -2.13 9.30
CA TYR A 98 -12.81 -1.14 9.66
C TYR A 98 -13.55 -0.66 8.40
N SER A 99 -14.32 -1.56 7.82
CA SER A 99 -14.97 -1.37 6.52
C SER A 99 -15.94 -0.20 6.47
N ALA A 100 -16.50 0.22 7.59
CA ALA A 100 -17.41 1.36 7.72
C ALA A 100 -16.68 2.66 8.10
N LEU A 101 -15.36 2.64 8.36
CA LEU A 101 -14.60 3.84 8.72
C LEU A 101 -14.54 4.81 7.54
N LYS A 102 -15.15 5.99 7.72
CA LYS A 102 -15.27 7.04 6.70
C LYS A 102 -14.20 8.11 6.86
N ASN A 103 -13.90 8.48 8.11
CA ASN A 103 -12.88 9.47 8.44
C ASN A 103 -12.20 9.13 9.75
N ILE A 104 -10.93 9.51 9.88
CA ILE A 104 -10.14 9.38 11.09
C ILE A 104 -9.31 10.65 11.31
N GLU A 105 -9.36 11.17 12.52
CA GLU A 105 -8.59 12.33 12.95
C GLU A 105 -7.63 11.93 14.08
N PHE A 106 -6.34 12.11 13.87
CA PHE A 106 -5.29 11.91 14.87
C PHE A 106 -5.04 13.21 15.62
N ILE A 107 -5.63 13.38 16.81
CA ILE A 107 -5.59 14.63 17.60
C ILE A 107 -4.32 14.66 18.46
N PHE A 108 -4.13 13.64 19.31
CA PHE A 108 -2.94 13.46 20.13
C PHE A 108 -2.43 12.02 19.98
N PHE A 109 -1.74 11.75 18.88
CA PHE A 109 -1.27 10.40 18.55
C PHE A 109 0.25 10.39 18.32
N ASP A 110 1.01 10.01 19.33
CA ASP A 110 2.48 9.92 19.26
C ASP A 110 2.93 8.58 18.72
N THR A 111 3.44 8.56 17.48
CA THR A 111 3.96 7.37 16.81
C THR A 111 5.47 7.21 16.90
N LYS A 112 6.17 8.11 17.63
CA LYS A 112 7.64 8.13 17.70
C LYS A 112 8.30 6.82 18.14
N LYS A 113 7.59 6.01 18.92
CA LYS A 113 8.08 4.70 19.38
C LYS A 113 7.59 3.52 18.55
N ALA A 114 6.72 3.75 17.57
CA ALA A 114 6.20 2.70 16.73
C ALA A 114 7.30 2.09 15.86
N THR A 115 7.40 0.77 15.91
CA THR A 115 8.35 -0.02 15.12
C THR A 115 7.70 -0.80 13.99
N HIS A 116 6.40 -1.06 14.08
CA HIS A 116 5.64 -1.81 13.08
C HIS A 116 4.30 -1.13 12.79
N MET A 117 3.96 -1.00 11.49
CA MET A 117 2.70 -0.46 10.99
C MET A 117 2.04 -1.40 9.96
N LYS A 118 2.40 -2.70 10.00
CA LYS A 118 1.84 -3.71 9.10
C LYS A 118 0.32 -3.70 9.16
N ALA A 119 -0.31 -3.60 7.97
CA ALA A 119 -1.75 -3.66 7.78
C ALA A 119 -2.56 -2.69 8.67
N MET A 120 -1.97 -1.56 9.08
CA MET A 120 -2.58 -0.63 10.04
C MET A 120 -3.97 -0.16 9.59
N PHE A 121 -4.15 0.12 8.30
CA PHE A 121 -5.43 0.57 7.71
C PHE A 121 -5.99 -0.44 6.70
N GLN A 122 -5.46 -1.67 6.64
CA GLN A 122 -5.92 -2.68 5.69
C GLN A 122 -7.43 -2.87 5.79
N GLY A 123 -8.14 -2.83 4.65
CA GLY A 123 -9.59 -3.09 4.62
C GLY A 123 -10.46 -1.93 5.13
N CYS A 124 -9.92 -0.72 5.26
CA CYS A 124 -10.72 0.48 5.51
C CYS A 124 -11.42 0.92 4.22
N ASN A 125 -12.46 0.19 3.83
CA ASN A 125 -13.06 0.26 2.49
C ASN A 125 -13.75 1.59 2.18
N GLU A 126 -14.30 2.27 3.20
CA GLU A 126 -15.03 3.54 3.06
C GLU A 126 -14.15 4.77 3.36
N LEU A 127 -12.88 4.58 3.76
CA LEU A 127 -11.95 5.68 4.06
C LEU A 127 -11.56 6.41 2.78
N GLU A 128 -11.85 7.71 2.69
CA GLU A 128 -11.61 8.52 1.49
C GLU A 128 -10.34 9.35 1.58
N ASN A 129 -10.09 9.95 2.74
CA ASN A 129 -8.94 10.82 2.98
C ASN A 129 -8.28 10.44 4.30
N LEU A 130 -6.97 10.56 4.35
CA LEU A 130 -6.20 10.22 5.54
C LEU A 130 -5.07 11.23 5.75
N ASP A 131 -5.07 11.92 6.90
CA ASP A 131 -4.00 12.85 7.27
C ASP A 131 -3.02 12.17 8.25
N LEU A 132 -1.80 11.91 7.77
CA LEU A 132 -0.70 11.32 8.53
C LEU A 132 0.45 12.32 8.72
N SER A 133 0.20 13.62 8.55
CA SER A 133 1.24 14.67 8.61
C SER A 133 2.01 14.68 9.93
N ASN A 134 1.39 14.24 11.01
CA ASN A 134 1.96 14.18 12.35
C ASN A 134 2.62 12.83 12.69
N PHE A 135 2.65 11.87 11.75
CA PHE A 135 3.24 10.56 12.01
C PHE A 135 4.76 10.63 11.97
N ASN A 136 5.39 10.14 13.02
CA ASN A 136 6.83 9.89 13.06
C ASN A 136 7.08 8.41 12.77
N THR A 137 7.68 8.13 11.61
CA THR A 137 7.96 6.75 11.14
C THR A 137 9.43 6.36 11.25
N SER A 138 10.27 7.18 11.90
CA SER A 138 11.74 7.00 11.94
C SER A 138 12.21 5.68 12.57
N ASN A 139 11.35 4.98 13.29
CA ASN A 139 11.65 3.69 13.91
C ASN A 139 10.91 2.52 13.25
N VAL A 140 10.10 2.77 12.23
CA VAL A 140 9.28 1.74 11.58
C VAL A 140 10.16 0.87 10.68
N ILE A 141 10.03 -0.45 10.86
CA ILE A 141 10.75 -1.46 10.08
C ILE A 141 9.85 -2.27 9.14
N ASP A 142 8.53 -2.27 9.37
CA ASP A 142 7.55 -3.02 8.58
C ASP A 142 6.33 -2.16 8.26
N MET A 143 6.06 -1.97 6.95
CA MET A 143 4.89 -1.25 6.42
C MET A 143 4.06 -2.14 5.48
N GLN A 144 4.24 -3.47 5.55
CA GLN A 144 3.51 -4.43 4.72
C GLN A 144 2.00 -4.17 4.79
N CYS A 145 1.35 -4.09 3.62
CA CYS A 145 -0.10 -3.95 3.49
C CYS A 145 -0.73 -2.78 4.24
N MET A 146 0.04 -1.71 4.56
CA MET A 146 -0.43 -0.63 5.45
C MET A 146 -1.77 -0.04 5.01
N PHE A 147 -1.99 0.15 3.71
CA PHE A 147 -3.23 0.70 3.12
C PHE A 147 -3.95 -0.29 2.20
N ASN A 148 -3.60 -1.59 2.26
CA ASN A 148 -4.17 -2.61 1.38
C ASN A 148 -5.70 -2.63 1.49
N LYS A 149 -6.40 -2.66 0.33
CA LYS A 149 -7.87 -2.65 0.24
C LYS A 149 -8.55 -1.41 0.81
N CYS A 150 -7.86 -0.27 0.84
CA CYS A 150 -8.51 1.02 1.07
C CYS A 150 -9.11 1.51 -0.26
N TYR A 151 -10.20 0.85 -0.71
CA TYR A 151 -10.73 1.01 -2.07
C TYR A 151 -11.11 2.45 -2.42
N LYS A 152 -11.59 3.25 -1.46
CA LYS A 152 -12.04 4.63 -1.66
C LYS A 152 -10.99 5.68 -1.31
N LEU A 153 -9.82 5.26 -0.82
CA LEU A 153 -8.76 6.18 -0.41
C LEU A 153 -8.22 6.94 -1.64
N SER A 154 -8.50 8.23 -1.69
CA SER A 154 -8.13 9.11 -2.80
C SER A 154 -6.92 10.00 -2.49
N GLU A 155 -6.67 10.26 -1.20
CA GLU A 155 -5.55 11.09 -0.73
C GLU A 155 -4.97 10.58 0.59
N ILE A 156 -3.62 10.58 0.67
CA ILE A 156 -2.87 10.34 1.90
C ILE A 156 -1.98 11.55 2.15
N LYS A 157 -2.48 12.50 2.94
CA LYS A 157 -1.72 13.69 3.30
C LYS A 157 -0.57 13.32 4.25
N GLY A 158 0.60 13.90 4.05
CA GLY A 158 1.78 13.67 4.88
C GLY A 158 2.54 12.38 4.56
N ILE A 159 2.15 11.62 3.55
CA ILE A 159 2.89 10.42 3.13
C ILE A 159 4.33 10.73 2.74
N ASN A 160 4.56 11.91 2.16
CA ASN A 160 5.89 12.41 1.80
C ASN A 160 6.77 12.76 3.02
N ASN A 161 6.23 12.83 4.23
CA ASN A 161 6.99 13.05 5.46
C ASN A 161 7.52 11.73 6.06
N PHE A 162 7.15 10.58 5.50
CA PHE A 162 7.56 9.29 6.05
C PHE A 162 9.08 9.09 5.94
N ASN A 163 9.71 8.84 7.08
CA ASN A 163 11.08 8.32 7.11
C ASN A 163 11.02 6.80 7.00
N THR A 164 11.41 6.27 5.85
CA THR A 164 11.38 4.84 5.55
C THR A 164 12.76 4.18 5.61
N SER A 165 13.77 4.87 6.12
CA SER A 165 15.16 4.40 6.10
C SER A 165 15.45 3.07 6.81
N LYS A 166 14.57 2.66 7.72
CA LYS A 166 14.65 1.36 8.43
C LYS A 166 13.69 0.31 7.89
N VAL A 167 12.81 0.67 6.95
CA VAL A 167 11.78 -0.24 6.44
C VAL A 167 12.42 -1.32 5.57
N THR A 168 12.09 -2.57 5.86
CA THR A 168 12.57 -3.74 5.12
C THR A 168 11.50 -4.39 4.26
N ASN A 169 10.22 -4.16 4.56
CA ASN A 169 9.08 -4.75 3.85
C ASN A 169 8.04 -3.69 3.48
N MET A 170 7.77 -3.53 2.17
CA MET A 170 6.73 -2.66 1.60
C MET A 170 5.72 -3.44 0.74
N CYS A 171 5.70 -4.79 0.87
CA CYS A 171 4.79 -5.63 0.12
C CYS A 171 3.34 -5.16 0.27
N GLY A 172 2.65 -4.98 -0.87
CA GLY A 172 1.24 -4.61 -0.91
C GLY A 172 0.87 -3.31 -0.18
N MET A 173 1.83 -2.39 0.06
CA MET A 173 1.60 -1.20 0.89
C MET A 173 0.39 -0.39 0.44
N PHE A 174 0.19 -0.21 -0.86
CA PHE A 174 -0.93 0.51 -1.47
C PHE A 174 -1.86 -0.40 -2.30
N GLN A 175 -1.72 -1.72 -2.16
CA GLN A 175 -2.50 -2.67 -2.96
C GLN A 175 -4.00 -2.41 -2.85
N SER A 176 -4.67 -2.34 -3.99
CA SER A 176 -6.11 -2.08 -4.09
C SER A 176 -6.58 -0.74 -3.51
N CYS A 177 -5.74 0.29 -3.56
CA CYS A 177 -6.16 1.68 -3.37
C CYS A 177 -6.70 2.22 -4.70
N ASN A 178 -7.90 1.77 -5.09
CA ASN A 178 -8.42 1.94 -6.43
C ASN A 178 -8.66 3.41 -6.83
N GLU A 179 -9.00 4.26 -5.86
CA GLU A 179 -9.32 5.68 -6.08
C GLU A 179 -8.10 6.62 -5.96
N LEU A 180 -6.95 6.09 -5.54
CA LEU A 180 -5.73 6.87 -5.33
C LEU A 180 -5.16 7.32 -6.69
N LYS A 181 -5.08 8.66 -6.90
CA LYS A 181 -4.68 9.24 -8.19
C LYS A 181 -3.20 9.59 -8.27
N LYS A 182 -2.65 10.08 -7.17
CA LYS A 182 -1.26 10.54 -7.09
C LYS A 182 -0.63 10.16 -5.78
N LEU A 183 0.65 9.83 -5.82
CA LEU A 183 1.48 9.60 -4.64
C LEU A 183 2.77 10.39 -4.74
N ASP A 184 3.12 11.13 -3.68
CA ASP A 184 4.44 11.74 -3.54
C ASP A 184 5.30 10.90 -2.58
N LEU A 185 6.20 10.10 -3.16
CA LEU A 185 7.14 9.23 -2.45
C LEU A 185 8.58 9.76 -2.57
N SER A 186 8.76 11.05 -2.86
CA SER A 186 10.07 11.66 -3.13
C SER A 186 11.07 11.49 -1.98
N ASN A 187 10.60 11.38 -0.74
CA ASN A 187 11.42 11.21 0.46
C ASN A 187 11.54 9.75 0.93
N PHE A 188 10.97 8.79 0.18
CA PHE A 188 11.11 7.38 0.55
C PHE A 188 12.56 6.91 0.34
N ASN A 189 13.17 6.42 1.40
CA ASN A 189 14.43 5.69 1.35
C ASN A 189 14.14 4.19 1.33
N THR A 190 14.38 3.54 0.20
CA THR A 190 14.09 2.12 0.00
C THR A 190 15.32 1.22 0.07
N SER A 191 16.48 1.76 0.49
CA SER A 191 17.77 1.06 0.48
C SER A 191 17.83 -0.21 1.35
N ASN A 192 16.89 -0.39 2.27
CA ASN A 192 16.78 -1.58 3.11
C ASN A 192 15.61 -2.50 2.72
N VAL A 193 14.79 -2.11 1.74
CA VAL A 193 13.61 -2.89 1.33
C VAL A 193 14.04 -4.12 0.54
N THR A 194 13.54 -5.28 0.95
CA THR A 194 13.79 -6.58 0.29
C THR A 194 12.59 -7.11 -0.48
N ASP A 195 11.39 -6.62 -0.18
CA ASP A 195 10.14 -7.08 -0.78
C ASP A 195 9.23 -5.91 -1.17
N MET A 196 8.92 -5.81 -2.47
CA MET A 196 8.03 -4.81 -3.05
C MET A 196 6.89 -5.45 -3.85
N HIS A 197 6.64 -6.77 -3.69
CA HIS A 197 5.59 -7.41 -4.47
C HIS A 197 4.23 -6.76 -4.18
N CYS A 198 3.41 -6.62 -5.21
CA CYS A 198 2.09 -6.00 -5.13
C CYS A 198 2.05 -4.57 -4.58
N MET A 199 3.18 -3.82 -4.49
CA MET A 199 3.21 -2.53 -3.78
C MET A 199 2.13 -1.56 -4.27
N PHE A 200 1.88 -1.49 -5.58
CA PHE A 200 0.86 -0.65 -6.21
C PHE A 200 -0.21 -1.46 -6.95
N ASN A 201 -0.28 -2.78 -6.72
CA ASN A 201 -1.21 -3.67 -7.41
C ASN A 201 -2.66 -3.19 -7.25
N LYS A 202 -3.40 -3.09 -8.37
CA LYS A 202 -4.78 -2.60 -8.43
C LYS A 202 -4.97 -1.16 -7.93
N CYS A 203 -3.97 -0.30 -8.10
CA CYS A 203 -4.16 1.15 -7.97
C CYS A 203 -4.71 1.70 -9.29
N ASN A 204 -5.96 1.37 -9.60
CA ASN A 204 -6.55 1.53 -10.93
C ASN A 204 -6.50 2.98 -11.45
N LYS A 205 -6.69 3.98 -10.57
CA LYS A 205 -6.69 5.41 -10.93
C LYS A 205 -5.35 6.12 -10.71
N LEU A 206 -4.30 5.36 -10.33
CA LEU A 206 -2.98 5.94 -10.09
C LEU A 206 -2.35 6.37 -11.42
N SER A 207 -2.22 7.67 -11.60
CA SER A 207 -1.66 8.30 -12.80
C SER A 207 -0.26 8.87 -12.61
N GLU A 208 0.17 9.08 -11.35
CA GLU A 208 1.48 9.64 -11.02
C GLU A 208 2.04 9.09 -9.72
N ILE A 209 3.31 8.65 -9.76
CA ILE A 209 4.10 8.27 -8.59
C ILE A 209 5.36 9.13 -8.59
N LYS A 210 5.29 10.28 -7.92
CA LYS A 210 6.44 11.17 -7.80
C LYS A 210 7.51 10.53 -6.91
N GLY A 211 8.76 10.58 -7.35
CA GLY A 211 9.91 10.04 -6.62
C GLY A 211 10.13 8.53 -6.80
N ILE A 212 9.38 7.87 -7.67
CA ILE A 212 9.61 6.43 -7.97
C ILE A 212 11.03 6.19 -8.52
N ASN A 213 11.57 7.15 -9.27
CA ASN A 213 12.94 7.12 -9.78
C ASN A 213 14.02 7.27 -8.70
N ASN A 214 13.67 7.63 -7.46
CA ASN A 214 14.61 7.70 -6.33
C ASN A 214 14.74 6.34 -5.61
N PHE A 215 13.93 5.34 -5.97
CA PHE A 215 13.95 4.05 -5.29
C PHE A 215 15.27 3.32 -5.49
N ASN A 216 15.93 2.99 -4.39
CA ASN A 216 17.05 2.05 -4.40
C ASN A 216 16.48 0.63 -4.23
N THR A 217 16.55 -0.15 -5.30
CA THR A 217 15.99 -1.52 -5.32
C THR A 217 17.06 -2.61 -5.25
N SER A 218 18.31 -2.25 -4.92
CA SER A 218 19.45 -3.16 -4.94
C SER A 218 19.32 -4.38 -4.02
N LYS A 219 18.48 -4.32 -3.00
CA LYS A 219 18.20 -5.45 -2.09
C LYS A 219 16.88 -6.17 -2.39
N VAL A 220 16.09 -5.67 -3.33
CA VAL A 220 14.76 -6.25 -3.63
C VAL A 220 14.92 -7.59 -4.33
N ILE A 221 14.19 -8.58 -3.83
CA ILE A 221 14.19 -9.96 -4.36
C ILE A 221 12.90 -10.23 -5.15
N ASN A 222 11.80 -9.61 -4.77
CA ASN A 222 10.49 -9.86 -5.38
C ASN A 222 9.82 -8.56 -5.82
N MET A 223 9.49 -8.46 -7.14
CA MET A 223 8.75 -7.36 -7.76
C MET A 223 7.46 -7.85 -8.45
N CYS A 224 7.03 -9.10 -8.17
CA CYS A 224 5.82 -9.68 -8.74
C CYS A 224 4.63 -8.75 -8.52
N ARG A 225 3.88 -8.48 -9.60
CA ARG A 225 2.66 -7.65 -9.59
C ARG A 225 2.84 -6.23 -9.04
N MET A 226 4.07 -5.67 -9.05
CA MET A 226 4.34 -4.38 -8.40
C MET A 226 3.44 -3.26 -8.93
N PHE A 227 3.20 -3.19 -10.24
CA PHE A 227 2.35 -2.20 -10.90
C PHE A 227 1.11 -2.83 -11.57
N GLN A 228 0.80 -4.10 -11.30
CA GLN A 228 -0.33 -4.78 -11.93
C GLN A 228 -1.62 -3.98 -11.74
N SER A 229 -2.37 -3.81 -12.83
CA SER A 229 -3.64 -3.07 -12.87
C SER A 229 -3.54 -1.60 -12.42
N CYS A 230 -2.39 -0.94 -12.68
CA CYS A 230 -2.28 0.51 -12.63
C CYS A 230 -2.80 1.11 -13.96
N ASN A 231 -4.12 1.08 -14.15
CA ASN A 231 -4.74 1.24 -15.47
C ASN A 231 -4.55 2.64 -16.07
N GLU A 232 -4.47 3.69 -15.25
CA GLU A 232 -4.34 5.09 -15.71
C GLU A 232 -2.88 5.57 -15.74
N LEU A 233 -1.90 4.71 -15.38
CA LEU A 233 -0.49 5.06 -15.35
C LEU A 233 0.07 5.08 -16.78
N LYS A 234 0.48 6.28 -17.28
CA LYS A 234 0.96 6.45 -18.66
C LYS A 234 2.47 6.32 -18.79
N LYS A 235 3.21 6.79 -17.80
CA LYS A 235 4.67 6.81 -17.84
C LYS A 235 5.27 6.39 -16.51
N LEU A 236 6.35 5.63 -16.57
CA LEU A 236 7.16 5.26 -15.41
C LEU A 236 8.62 5.56 -15.68
N ASP A 237 9.30 6.23 -14.75
CA ASP A 237 10.75 6.38 -14.77
C ASP A 237 11.39 5.41 -13.76
N LEU A 238 11.89 4.30 -14.26
CA LEU A 238 12.57 3.26 -13.49
C LEU A 238 14.09 3.25 -13.73
N SER A 239 14.65 4.37 -14.19
CA SER A 239 16.05 4.48 -14.62
C SER A 239 17.06 4.08 -13.55
N ASN A 240 16.70 4.24 -12.26
CA ASN A 240 17.56 3.90 -11.12
C ASN A 240 17.24 2.54 -10.49
N PHE A 241 16.31 1.76 -11.05
CA PHE A 241 16.01 0.43 -10.54
C PHE A 241 17.20 -0.52 -10.79
N ASN A 242 17.69 -1.11 -9.72
CA ASN A 242 18.65 -2.20 -9.77
C ASN A 242 17.91 -3.52 -9.53
N THR A 243 17.78 -4.33 -10.56
CA THR A 243 17.02 -5.59 -10.50
C THR A 243 17.92 -6.82 -10.39
N SER A 244 19.22 -6.65 -10.13
CA SER A 244 20.21 -7.75 -10.13
C SER A 244 19.96 -8.85 -9.09
N ASN A 245 19.12 -8.57 -8.08
CA ASN A 245 18.73 -9.55 -7.07
C ASN A 245 17.29 -10.07 -7.23
N VAL A 246 16.54 -9.54 -8.20
CA VAL A 246 15.14 -9.93 -8.40
C VAL A 246 15.06 -11.31 -9.04
N THR A 247 14.24 -12.18 -8.44
CA THR A 247 14.01 -13.57 -8.92
C THR A 247 12.62 -13.75 -9.52
N ASP A 248 11.67 -12.89 -9.19
CA ASP A 248 10.27 -12.97 -9.66
C ASP A 248 9.80 -11.61 -10.14
N MET A 249 9.39 -11.53 -11.41
CA MET A 249 8.82 -10.37 -12.07
C MET A 249 7.44 -10.66 -12.68
N GLN A 250 6.81 -11.79 -12.31
CA GLN A 250 5.50 -12.18 -12.83
C GLN A 250 4.51 -11.02 -12.75
N CYS A 251 3.77 -10.76 -13.82
CA CYS A 251 2.70 -9.76 -13.91
C CYS A 251 3.12 -8.33 -13.51
N MET A 252 4.42 -7.97 -13.56
CA MET A 252 4.88 -6.69 -12.99
C MET A 252 4.13 -5.49 -13.57
N PHE A 253 3.81 -5.49 -14.86
CA PHE A 253 3.06 -4.43 -15.56
C PHE A 253 1.73 -4.93 -16.16
N ASN A 254 1.25 -6.12 -15.76
CA ASN A 254 0.01 -6.70 -16.27
C ASN A 254 -1.16 -5.72 -16.04
N ASP A 255 -2.06 -5.59 -17.03
CA ASP A 255 -3.22 -4.70 -17.00
C ASP A 255 -2.87 -3.19 -16.86
N CYS A 256 -1.67 -2.77 -17.24
CA CYS A 256 -1.34 -1.34 -17.33
C CYS A 256 -1.84 -0.79 -18.68
N TYR A 257 -3.15 -0.61 -18.81
CA TYR A 257 -3.80 -0.35 -20.11
C TYR A 257 -3.32 0.92 -20.81
N GLU A 258 -3.05 1.98 -20.06
CA GLU A 258 -2.64 3.30 -20.58
C GLU A 258 -1.12 3.50 -20.59
N LEU A 259 -0.32 2.46 -20.26
CA LEU A 259 1.13 2.59 -20.16
C LEU A 259 1.77 2.74 -21.56
N GLU A 260 2.32 3.92 -21.81
CA GLU A 260 2.95 4.33 -23.08
C GLU A 260 4.48 4.17 -23.05
N GLU A 261 5.10 4.42 -21.86
CA GLU A 261 6.56 4.50 -21.73
C GLU A 261 7.04 3.99 -20.37
N ILE A 262 8.08 3.15 -20.40
CA ILE A 262 8.84 2.71 -19.21
C ILE A 262 10.29 3.12 -19.43
N LYS A 263 10.68 4.28 -18.92
CA LYS A 263 12.07 4.74 -18.99
C LYS A 263 12.95 3.88 -18.07
N GLY A 264 14.09 3.44 -18.58
CA GLY A 264 15.05 2.62 -17.84
C GLY A 264 14.74 1.12 -17.84
N ILE A 265 13.74 0.65 -18.60
CA ILE A 265 13.48 -0.79 -18.72
C ILE A 265 14.68 -1.55 -19.27
N ASN A 266 15.47 -0.93 -20.14
CA ASN A 266 16.70 -1.48 -20.68
C ASN A 266 17.85 -1.59 -19.66
N ASN A 267 17.72 -1.00 -18.45
CA ASN A 267 18.69 -1.18 -17.38
C ASN A 267 18.40 -2.42 -16.51
N PHE A 268 17.29 -3.12 -16.76
CA PHE A 268 16.92 -4.28 -15.96
C PHE A 268 17.91 -5.45 -16.18
N ASN A 269 18.52 -5.88 -15.09
CA ASN A 269 19.28 -7.12 -15.05
C ASN A 269 18.36 -8.26 -14.64
N THR A 270 18.06 -9.16 -15.57
CA THR A 270 17.08 -10.24 -15.37
C THR A 270 17.73 -11.61 -15.21
N ILE A 271 19.04 -11.67 -15.00
CA ILE A 271 19.79 -12.94 -14.95
C ILE A 271 19.29 -13.92 -13.88
N LYS A 272 18.70 -13.43 -12.78
CA LYS A 272 18.17 -14.28 -11.70
C LYS A 272 16.67 -14.55 -11.82
N VAL A 273 15.99 -13.92 -12.81
CA VAL A 273 14.55 -14.05 -12.96
C VAL A 273 14.20 -15.42 -13.54
N THR A 274 13.28 -16.11 -12.88
CA THR A 274 12.78 -17.42 -13.31
C THR A 274 11.36 -17.37 -13.87
N ASN A 275 10.59 -16.35 -13.54
CA ASN A 275 9.21 -16.18 -14.00
C ASN A 275 8.99 -14.78 -14.58
N MET A 276 8.62 -14.70 -15.86
CA MET A 276 8.23 -13.49 -16.60
C MET A 276 6.84 -13.61 -17.20
N SER A 277 6.01 -14.58 -16.70
CA SER A 277 4.65 -14.73 -17.21
C SER A 277 3.85 -13.45 -17.01
N GLU A 278 3.07 -13.07 -18.01
CA GLU A 278 2.20 -11.90 -18.04
C GLU A 278 2.92 -10.56 -17.77
N PHE A 279 4.24 -10.47 -17.98
CA PHE A 279 5.05 -9.30 -17.58
C PHE A 279 4.52 -7.99 -18.16
N PHE A 280 4.11 -7.95 -19.44
CA PHE A 280 3.48 -6.82 -20.14
C PHE A 280 2.05 -7.14 -20.62
N HIS A 281 1.41 -8.18 -20.09
CA HIS A 281 0.08 -8.57 -20.51
C HIS A 281 -0.90 -7.41 -20.40
N PHE A 282 -1.68 -7.14 -21.46
CA PHE A 282 -2.59 -5.98 -21.57
C PHE A 282 -1.94 -4.58 -21.45
N CYS A 283 -0.66 -4.41 -21.74
CA CYS A 283 -0.07 -3.09 -21.93
C CYS A 283 -0.47 -2.55 -23.32
N LYS A 284 -1.72 -2.14 -23.47
CA LYS A 284 -2.34 -1.85 -24.78
C LYS A 284 -1.73 -0.67 -25.53
N GLN A 285 -1.18 0.33 -24.81
CA GLN A 285 -0.64 1.55 -25.38
C GLN A 285 0.88 1.55 -25.57
N LEU A 286 1.54 0.48 -25.14
CA LEU A 286 3.00 0.36 -25.20
C LEU A 286 3.45 0.13 -26.65
N LYS A 287 4.20 1.09 -27.23
CA LYS A 287 4.60 1.06 -28.64
C LYS A 287 5.98 0.49 -28.88
N ASN A 288 6.91 0.80 -28.01
CA ASN A 288 8.30 0.42 -28.13
C ASN A 288 8.82 -0.13 -26.79
N LEU A 289 9.60 -1.18 -26.87
CA LEU A 289 10.30 -1.79 -25.75
C LEU A 289 11.74 -2.05 -26.14
N ASP A 290 12.67 -1.51 -25.37
CA ASP A 290 14.09 -1.82 -25.49
C ASP A 290 14.46 -2.85 -24.43
N LEU A 291 14.56 -4.12 -24.83
CA LEU A 291 14.86 -5.26 -23.97
C LEU A 291 16.26 -5.83 -24.22
N ILE A 292 17.16 -5.04 -24.81
CA ILE A 292 18.49 -5.50 -25.25
C ILE A 292 19.33 -6.09 -24.11
N ASN A 293 19.11 -5.68 -22.87
CA ASN A 293 19.87 -6.17 -21.71
C ASN A 293 19.13 -7.26 -20.91
N PHE A 294 17.97 -7.70 -21.39
CA PHE A 294 17.26 -8.82 -20.74
C PHE A 294 18.01 -10.12 -20.95
N ASN A 295 18.42 -10.77 -19.88
CA ASN A 295 18.97 -12.11 -19.89
C ASN A 295 17.90 -13.10 -19.44
N THR A 296 17.46 -13.95 -20.34
CA THR A 296 16.37 -14.90 -20.08
C THR A 296 16.83 -16.34 -19.86
N SER A 297 18.14 -16.56 -19.70
CA SER A 297 18.73 -17.90 -19.61
C SER A 297 18.20 -18.74 -18.43
N ASN A 298 17.68 -18.11 -17.38
CA ASN A 298 17.09 -18.79 -16.22
C ASN A 298 15.56 -18.76 -16.19
N VAL A 299 14.93 -18.15 -17.20
CA VAL A 299 13.47 -18.04 -17.24
C VAL A 299 12.85 -19.38 -17.64
N ILE A 300 11.85 -19.79 -16.87
CA ILE A 300 11.11 -21.05 -17.08
C ILE A 300 9.73 -20.78 -17.69
N ASP A 301 9.13 -19.65 -17.35
CA ASP A 301 7.76 -19.28 -17.75
C ASP A 301 7.70 -17.87 -18.36
N MET A 302 7.22 -17.81 -19.62
CA MET A 302 6.96 -16.58 -20.40
C MET A 302 5.52 -16.55 -20.91
N GLU A 303 4.59 -17.30 -20.29
CA GLU A 303 3.19 -17.30 -20.69
C GLU A 303 2.63 -15.88 -20.82
N SER A 304 1.98 -15.60 -21.93
CA SER A 304 1.30 -14.32 -22.17
C SER A 304 2.15 -13.06 -21.99
N MET A 305 3.48 -13.14 -22.09
CA MET A 305 4.40 -12.05 -21.74
C MET A 305 4.06 -10.73 -22.45
N PHE A 306 3.64 -10.76 -23.72
CA PHE A 306 3.24 -9.60 -24.52
C PHE A 306 1.79 -9.71 -25.01
N ASN A 307 0.99 -10.61 -24.44
CA ASN A 307 -0.40 -10.82 -24.89
C ASN A 307 -1.22 -9.53 -24.73
N ASN A 308 -1.97 -9.16 -25.77
CA ASN A 308 -2.74 -7.91 -25.84
C ASN A 308 -1.90 -6.60 -25.76
N CYS A 309 -0.62 -6.62 -26.18
CA CYS A 309 0.16 -5.42 -26.45
C CYS A 309 -0.21 -4.88 -27.84
N ASN A 310 -1.41 -4.28 -27.95
CA ASN A 310 -2.04 -3.97 -29.25
C ASN A 310 -1.26 -2.93 -30.07
N GLU A 311 -0.61 -1.96 -29.42
CA GLU A 311 0.12 -0.86 -30.07
C GLU A 311 1.60 -1.15 -30.29
N LEU A 312 2.12 -2.32 -29.85
CA LEU A 312 3.53 -2.69 -29.99
C LEU A 312 3.87 -2.91 -31.47
N GLU A 313 4.81 -2.11 -32.01
CA GLU A 313 5.15 -2.15 -33.44
C GLU A 313 6.47 -2.87 -33.74
N HIS A 314 7.46 -2.70 -32.86
CA HIS A 314 8.80 -3.26 -33.03
C HIS A 314 9.26 -3.94 -31.75
N LEU A 315 9.76 -5.16 -31.88
CA LEU A 315 10.28 -5.93 -30.77
C LEU A 315 11.51 -6.74 -31.20
N ASP A 316 12.65 -6.46 -30.59
CA ASP A 316 13.88 -7.22 -30.76
C ASP A 316 14.12 -8.10 -29.53
N LEU A 317 14.04 -9.39 -29.72
CA LEU A 317 14.27 -10.44 -28.72
C LEU A 317 15.46 -11.34 -29.12
N SER A 318 16.36 -10.84 -29.98
CA SER A 318 17.52 -11.61 -30.45
C SER A 318 18.47 -12.04 -29.34
N ASN A 319 18.41 -11.40 -28.17
CA ASN A 319 19.16 -11.76 -26.97
C ASN A 319 18.42 -12.75 -26.05
N PHE A 320 17.15 -13.11 -26.36
CA PHE A 320 16.41 -14.05 -25.52
C PHE A 320 16.92 -15.48 -25.70
N ASN A 321 17.30 -16.09 -24.59
CA ASN A 321 17.61 -17.52 -24.54
C ASN A 321 16.40 -18.27 -23.98
N THR A 322 15.75 -19.07 -24.83
CA THR A 322 14.53 -19.81 -24.49
C THR A 322 14.79 -21.27 -24.14
N SER A 323 16.05 -21.70 -24.02
CA SER A 323 16.40 -23.11 -23.80
C SER A 323 15.84 -23.75 -22.54
N ASN A 324 15.57 -22.94 -21.50
CA ASN A 324 14.98 -23.38 -20.24
C ASN A 324 13.47 -23.08 -20.14
N VAL A 325 12.89 -22.40 -21.15
CA VAL A 325 11.48 -22.01 -21.11
C VAL A 325 10.59 -23.21 -21.40
N THR A 326 9.67 -23.50 -20.50
CA THR A 326 8.71 -24.60 -20.63
C THR A 326 7.33 -24.15 -21.07
N ASN A 327 7.02 -22.84 -20.91
CA ASN A 327 5.72 -22.27 -21.26
C ASN A 327 5.89 -20.89 -21.93
N MET A 328 5.46 -20.79 -23.20
CA MET A 328 5.38 -19.54 -23.98
C MET A 328 3.97 -19.37 -24.57
N SER A 329 2.96 -20.04 -23.98
CA SER A 329 1.58 -19.98 -24.50
C SER A 329 1.10 -18.52 -24.55
N PHE A 330 0.44 -18.18 -25.67
CA PHE A 330 -0.16 -16.86 -25.89
C PHE A 330 0.83 -15.66 -25.86
N MET A 331 2.16 -15.89 -25.95
CA MET A 331 3.17 -14.86 -25.77
C MET A 331 2.94 -13.59 -26.58
N PHE A 332 2.50 -13.71 -27.83
CA PHE A 332 2.22 -12.59 -28.76
C PHE A 332 0.76 -12.50 -29.20
N ASN A 333 -0.15 -13.17 -28.50
CA ASN A 333 -1.57 -13.15 -28.88
C ASN A 333 -2.09 -11.70 -28.85
N ASN A 334 -2.84 -11.30 -29.91
CA ASN A 334 -3.38 -9.94 -30.06
C ASN A 334 -2.34 -8.79 -30.09
N CYS A 335 -1.09 -9.04 -30.50
CA CYS A 335 -0.13 -7.98 -30.82
C CYS A 335 -0.42 -7.44 -32.24
N ASN A 336 -1.56 -6.74 -32.40
CA ASN A 336 -2.15 -6.46 -33.71
C ASN A 336 -1.32 -5.53 -34.61
N LYS A 337 -0.47 -4.69 -34.01
CA LYS A 337 0.41 -3.76 -34.74
C LYS A 337 1.85 -4.21 -34.88
N LEU A 338 2.19 -5.40 -34.41
CA LEU A 338 3.58 -5.90 -34.46
C LEU A 338 4.00 -6.18 -35.91
N LYS A 339 4.90 -5.32 -36.42
CA LYS A 339 5.42 -5.35 -37.80
C LYS A 339 6.79 -6.02 -37.88
N TYR A 340 7.58 -5.87 -36.81
CA TYR A 340 8.94 -6.38 -36.73
C TYR A 340 9.11 -7.16 -35.43
N LEU A 341 9.47 -8.41 -35.57
CA LEU A 341 9.84 -9.31 -34.48
C LEU A 341 11.15 -10.00 -34.85
N ASN A 342 12.21 -9.73 -34.09
CA ASN A 342 13.49 -10.40 -34.22
C ASN A 342 13.65 -11.40 -33.08
N MET A 343 13.79 -12.66 -33.42
CA MET A 343 14.02 -13.78 -32.48
C MET A 343 15.11 -14.68 -33.05
N ASN A 344 16.00 -15.17 -32.19
CA ASN A 344 16.97 -16.17 -32.55
C ASN A 344 16.39 -17.59 -32.47
#